data_8c4960905ab576f0b4c4c78a691646b0
#
_entry.id   8c4960905ab576f0b4c4c78a691646b0
#
_cell.length_a   1.000
_cell.length_b   1.000
_cell.length_c   1.000
_cell.angle_alpha   90.00
_cell.angle_beta   90.00
_cell.angle_gamma   90.00
#
_symmetry.space_group_name_H-M   'P 1'
#
loop_
_entity.id
_entity.type
_entity.pdbx_description
1 polymer ?
#
loop_
_entity_poly.entity_id
_entity_poly.type
_entity_poly.pdbx_seq_one_letter_code
_entity_poly.pdbx_strand_id
1 'polypeptide(L)'
;MTSQRTAESPAHPGKYETIDGLDLFVRRSHDPLTSVDVVMIHGLGGMSTNWSDLMHLQVSRGRTVAAMDLPGFGRSEGDPGNDYSLDRHARAVIALLEVQDGPVHLVGNSLGGAIVTTVAAERPELVSTLTLLAPALPHFRLRADQLPILLGLLPNAPRLLERTLGAKSAERRVDEMMSLCFGDTSRINPQRRAEAVTEHRLRAGLPHIWEAFVESSRGLGRHFLPWGENYLWNRLDRVEAPVLCIFGTLDRLVDPKVAGRVANTIGGGTVVVLPGVGHTPQMEVPVTVDRLLDAHILGQL
;
A
#
# COMPACT_ATOMS: atom_id res chain seq x y z
N MET A 1 13.67 -24.75 11.74
CA MET A 1 12.97 -23.55 11.22
C MET A 1 12.65 -22.66 12.39
N THR A 2 13.53 -21.74 12.72
CA THR A 2 13.38 -20.81 13.85
C THR A 2 12.33 -19.77 13.46
N SER A 3 11.22 -19.73 14.21
CA SER A 3 10.24 -18.65 14.20
C SER A 3 10.97 -17.35 14.56
N GLN A 4 11.32 -16.55 13.54
CA GLN A 4 11.80 -15.19 13.76
C GLN A 4 10.58 -14.32 14.12
N ARG A 5 10.21 -14.32 15.41
CA ARG A 5 9.32 -13.27 15.94
C ARG A 5 10.08 -11.96 15.81
N THR A 6 9.58 -11.06 14.98
CA THR A 6 9.97 -9.65 15.03
C THR A 6 9.71 -9.17 16.46
N ALA A 7 10.64 -8.40 17.03
CA ALA A 7 10.52 -7.88 18.39
C ALA A 7 9.15 -7.19 18.55
N GLU A 8 8.55 -7.32 19.75
CA GLU A 8 7.28 -6.70 20.12
C GLU A 8 7.45 -5.15 20.26
N SER A 9 7.78 -4.50 19.16
CA SER A 9 7.93 -3.04 19.14
C SER A 9 6.61 -2.41 18.71
N PRO A 10 6.11 -1.37 19.42
CA PRO A 10 4.90 -0.64 19.02
C PRO A 10 5.11 0.03 17.66
N ALA A 11 4.03 0.34 16.96
CA ALA A 11 4.10 1.13 15.74
C ALA A 11 4.80 2.47 16.00
N HIS A 12 5.61 2.95 15.03
CA HIS A 12 6.23 4.27 15.13
C HIS A 12 5.19 5.36 15.36
N PRO A 13 5.55 6.44 16.08
CA PRO A 13 4.62 7.54 16.33
C PRO A 13 4.21 8.18 15.01
N GLY A 14 3.01 8.75 14.98
CA GLY A 14 2.50 9.48 13.82
C GLY A 14 1.95 10.83 14.24
N LYS A 15 1.99 11.78 13.30
CA LYS A 15 1.48 13.14 13.45
C LYS A 15 0.67 13.52 12.20
N TYR A 16 -0.19 14.50 12.35
CA TYR A 16 -0.81 15.15 11.20
C TYR A 16 0.18 16.14 10.58
N GLU A 17 0.29 16.08 9.29
CA GLU A 17 1.09 16.98 8.46
C GLU A 17 0.19 17.55 7.37
N THR A 18 0.23 18.85 7.11
CA THR A 18 -0.52 19.46 6.01
C THR A 18 0.20 19.18 4.70
N ILE A 19 -0.36 18.27 3.91
CA ILE A 19 0.20 17.78 2.64
C ILE A 19 -0.84 17.97 1.54
N ASP A 20 -0.50 18.70 0.48
CA ASP A 20 -1.39 19.01 -0.66
C ASP A 20 -2.77 19.57 -0.19
N GLY A 21 -2.73 20.43 0.85
CA GLY A 21 -3.91 21.09 1.41
C GLY A 21 -4.81 20.23 2.30
N LEU A 22 -4.39 19.02 2.66
CA LEU A 22 -5.08 18.11 3.57
C LEU A 22 -4.24 17.81 4.82
N ASP A 23 -4.90 17.59 5.95
CA ASP A 23 -4.25 17.09 7.15
C ASP A 23 -4.13 15.58 7.07
N LEU A 24 -2.97 15.10 6.60
CA LEU A 24 -2.66 13.69 6.42
C LEU A 24 -1.85 13.16 7.60
N PHE A 25 -2.16 11.94 8.03
CA PHE A 25 -1.47 11.29 9.12
C PHE A 25 -0.25 10.53 8.61
N VAL A 26 0.94 10.93 9.10
CA VAL A 26 2.21 10.32 8.69
C VAL A 26 2.91 9.74 9.92
N ARG A 27 3.29 8.46 9.85
CA ARG A 27 4.19 7.82 10.82
C ARG A 27 5.61 7.98 10.35
N ARG A 28 6.48 8.45 11.24
CA ARG A 28 7.91 8.63 10.95
C ARG A 28 8.76 7.96 12.00
N SER A 29 9.91 7.45 11.58
CA SER A 29 10.91 6.89 12.50
C SER A 29 11.70 7.97 13.24
N HIS A 30 11.69 9.19 12.74
CA HIS A 30 12.46 10.35 13.25
C HIS A 30 11.60 11.62 13.24
N ASP A 31 12.18 12.73 13.68
CA ASP A 31 11.53 14.04 13.67
C ASP A 31 11.05 14.41 12.25
N PRO A 32 9.87 15.03 12.09
CA PRO A 32 9.32 15.47 10.79
C PRO A 32 10.24 16.39 9.98
N LEU A 33 11.14 17.11 10.62
CA LEU A 33 12.12 17.99 9.96
C LEU A 33 13.30 17.23 9.34
N THR A 34 13.41 15.92 9.57
CA THR A 34 14.46 15.09 8.99
C THR A 34 13.96 14.47 7.69
N SER A 35 14.75 14.60 6.63
CA SER A 35 14.48 13.92 5.36
C SER A 35 14.39 12.41 5.54
N VAL A 36 13.60 11.73 4.73
CA VAL A 36 13.41 10.28 4.82
C VAL A 36 14.05 9.56 3.65
N ASP A 37 14.66 8.38 3.95
CA ASP A 37 15.23 7.52 2.92
C ASP A 37 14.17 6.65 2.24
N VAL A 38 13.16 6.20 3.01
CA VAL A 38 12.15 5.25 2.53
C VAL A 38 10.74 5.76 2.82
N VAL A 39 9.89 5.82 1.80
CA VAL A 39 8.46 6.16 1.93
C VAL A 39 7.60 4.97 1.55
N MET A 40 6.63 4.62 2.41
CA MET A 40 5.78 3.44 2.29
C MET A 40 4.30 3.81 2.15
N ILE A 41 3.63 3.30 1.11
CA ILE A 41 2.24 3.63 0.75
C ILE A 41 1.38 2.37 0.78
N HIS A 42 0.34 2.38 1.64
CA HIS A 42 -0.55 1.24 1.87
C HIS A 42 -1.56 1.02 0.73
N GLY A 43 -2.21 -0.15 0.75
CA GLY A 43 -3.26 -0.53 -0.20
C GLY A 43 -4.66 -0.04 0.18
N LEU A 44 -5.64 -0.40 -0.65
CA LEU A 44 -7.05 -0.08 -0.45
C LEU A 44 -7.55 -0.58 0.92
N GLY A 45 -8.15 0.32 1.69
CA GLY A 45 -8.64 0.01 3.05
C GLY A 45 -7.54 -0.19 4.10
N GLY A 46 -6.27 -0.09 3.71
CA GLY A 46 -5.11 -0.15 4.58
C GLY A 46 -4.84 1.14 5.35
N MET A 47 -3.68 1.19 5.99
CA MET A 47 -3.19 2.32 6.77
C MET A 47 -1.69 2.19 7.04
N SER A 48 -1.06 3.24 7.55
CA SER A 48 0.38 3.28 7.84
C SER A 48 0.87 2.19 8.80
N THR A 49 0.02 1.69 9.72
CA THR A 49 0.38 0.56 10.59
C THR A 49 0.61 -0.76 9.85
N ASN A 50 0.18 -0.90 8.61
CA ASN A 50 0.50 -2.08 7.79
C ASN A 50 2.01 -2.23 7.52
N TRP A 51 2.78 -1.18 7.79
CA TRP A 51 4.21 -1.10 7.58
C TRP A 51 5.04 -1.24 8.86
N SER A 52 4.39 -1.34 10.05
CA SER A 52 5.08 -1.28 11.35
C SER A 52 6.30 -2.20 11.44
N ASP A 53 6.17 -3.48 11.06
CA ASP A 53 7.28 -4.42 11.13
C ASP A 53 8.40 -4.08 10.15
N LEU A 54 8.06 -3.71 8.90
CA LEU A 54 9.04 -3.35 7.90
C LEU A 54 9.73 -2.02 8.23
N MET A 55 9.01 -1.03 8.79
CA MET A 55 9.60 0.20 9.30
C MET A 55 10.66 -0.08 10.35
N HIS A 56 10.37 -0.91 11.36
CA HIS A 56 11.35 -1.28 12.39
C HIS A 56 12.59 -1.95 11.82
N LEU A 57 12.42 -2.84 10.84
CA LEU A 57 13.54 -3.51 10.18
C LEU A 57 14.41 -2.53 9.41
N GLN A 58 13.82 -1.61 8.65
CA GLN A 58 14.56 -0.59 7.90
C GLN A 58 15.26 0.40 8.84
N VAL A 59 14.63 0.79 9.94
CA VAL A 59 15.26 1.63 10.98
C VAL A 59 16.44 0.92 11.62
N SER A 60 16.35 -0.39 11.88
CA SER A 60 17.47 -1.17 12.41
C SER A 60 18.67 -1.24 11.47
N ARG A 61 18.48 -0.96 10.18
CA ARG A 61 19.53 -0.78 9.16
C ARG A 61 20.09 0.64 9.07
N GLY A 62 19.60 1.55 9.92
CA GLY A 62 20.04 2.96 9.96
C GLY A 62 19.31 3.87 9.00
N ARG A 63 18.18 3.45 8.39
CA ARG A 63 17.38 4.29 7.48
C ARG A 63 16.30 5.07 8.20
N THR A 64 16.02 6.26 7.70
CA THR A 64 14.85 7.04 8.07
C THR A 64 13.65 6.63 7.23
N VAL A 65 12.49 6.40 7.87
CA VAL A 65 11.31 5.83 7.22
C VAL A 65 10.06 6.65 7.50
N ALA A 66 9.22 6.84 6.49
CA ALA A 66 7.87 7.38 6.65
C ALA A 66 6.82 6.44 6.03
N ALA A 67 5.66 6.34 6.68
CA ALA A 67 4.47 5.68 6.14
C ALA A 67 3.27 6.61 6.29
N MET A 68 2.61 6.95 5.19
CA MET A 68 1.49 7.87 5.14
C MET A 68 0.17 7.12 5.08
N ASP A 69 -0.82 7.60 5.83
CA ASP A 69 -2.22 7.27 5.57
C ASP A 69 -2.69 8.11 4.38
N LEU A 70 -3.13 7.45 3.31
CA LEU A 70 -3.64 8.12 2.10
C LEU A 70 -4.89 8.97 2.41
N PRO A 71 -5.19 10.02 1.62
CA PRO A 71 -6.42 10.78 1.76
C PRO A 71 -7.66 9.90 1.92
N GLY A 72 -8.43 10.10 2.99
CA GLY A 72 -9.63 9.33 3.32
C GLY A 72 -9.39 7.95 3.95
N PHE A 73 -8.13 7.55 4.19
CA PHE A 73 -7.78 6.29 4.84
C PHE A 73 -7.07 6.51 6.19
N GLY A 74 -7.03 5.44 6.99
CA GLY A 74 -6.40 5.50 8.30
C GLY A 74 -6.97 6.61 9.16
N ARG A 75 -6.12 7.54 9.57
CA ARG A 75 -6.46 8.74 10.35
C ARG A 75 -6.47 10.01 9.50
N SER A 76 -6.08 9.92 8.22
CA SER A 76 -6.02 11.06 7.32
C SER A 76 -7.39 11.64 7.03
N GLU A 77 -7.42 12.95 6.82
CA GLU A 77 -8.60 13.69 6.39
C GLU A 77 -9.11 13.17 5.03
N GLY A 78 -10.43 13.27 4.82
CA GLY A 78 -11.04 13.02 3.53
C GLY A 78 -10.85 14.20 2.58
N ASP A 79 -10.81 13.92 1.28
CA ASP A 79 -10.78 14.99 0.28
C ASP A 79 -12.10 15.76 0.25
N PRO A 80 -12.11 17.11 0.41
CA PRO A 80 -13.33 17.91 0.44
C PRO A 80 -14.15 17.83 -0.85
N GLY A 81 -13.49 17.55 -1.98
CA GLY A 81 -14.12 17.35 -3.29
C GLY A 81 -14.55 15.90 -3.54
N ASN A 82 -14.38 15.00 -2.56
CA ASN A 82 -14.56 13.55 -2.74
C ASN A 82 -13.76 12.96 -3.92
N ASP A 83 -12.63 13.57 -4.26
CA ASP A 83 -11.69 13.04 -5.25
C ASP A 83 -10.74 12.04 -4.58
N TYR A 84 -11.02 10.76 -4.77
CA TYR A 84 -10.14 9.66 -4.34
C TYR A 84 -9.61 8.89 -5.56
N SER A 85 -9.42 9.59 -6.67
CA SER A 85 -8.80 9.02 -7.87
C SER A 85 -7.34 8.61 -7.61
N LEU A 86 -6.83 7.73 -8.46
CA LEU A 86 -5.42 7.33 -8.40
C LEU A 86 -4.49 8.55 -8.50
N ASP A 87 -4.84 9.50 -9.38
CA ASP A 87 -4.06 10.73 -9.60
C ASP A 87 -4.13 11.67 -8.37
N ARG A 88 -5.29 11.74 -7.67
CA ARG A 88 -5.39 12.49 -6.40
C ARG A 88 -4.48 11.93 -5.32
N HIS A 89 -4.48 10.60 -5.17
CA HIS A 89 -3.57 9.95 -4.23
C HIS A 89 -2.10 10.15 -4.63
N ALA A 90 -1.79 10.05 -5.93
CA ALA A 90 -0.43 10.29 -6.43
C ALA A 90 0.04 11.71 -6.13
N ARG A 91 -0.80 12.74 -6.31
CA ARG A 91 -0.47 14.13 -5.94
C ARG A 91 -0.12 14.28 -4.45
N ALA A 92 -0.88 13.63 -3.55
CA ALA A 92 -0.58 13.67 -2.13
C ALA A 92 0.78 13.02 -1.82
N VAL A 93 1.11 11.90 -2.49
CA VAL A 93 2.43 11.27 -2.35
C VAL A 93 3.52 12.16 -2.92
N ILE A 94 3.34 12.75 -4.11
CA ILE A 94 4.30 13.68 -4.72
C ILE A 94 4.59 14.84 -3.77
N ALA A 95 3.55 15.47 -3.19
CA ALA A 95 3.73 16.58 -2.25
C ALA A 95 4.52 16.17 -0.98
N LEU A 96 4.34 14.92 -0.49
CA LEU A 96 5.18 14.38 0.59
C LEU A 96 6.64 14.21 0.15
N LEU A 97 6.90 13.82 -1.11
CA LEU A 97 8.25 13.61 -1.62
C LEU A 97 8.96 14.93 -1.95
N GLU A 98 8.26 15.94 -2.42
CA GLU A 98 8.83 17.25 -2.81
C GLU A 98 9.48 18.00 -1.64
N VAL A 99 9.12 17.69 -0.41
CA VAL A 99 9.72 18.30 0.79
C VAL A 99 10.92 17.50 1.33
N GLN A 100 11.34 16.43 0.64
CA GLN A 100 12.54 15.68 1.01
C GLN A 100 13.79 16.29 0.34
N ASP A 101 14.97 16.07 0.94
CA ASP A 101 16.24 16.63 0.47
C ASP A 101 16.76 15.99 -0.84
N GLY A 102 16.11 14.93 -1.32
CA GLY A 102 16.49 14.21 -2.52
C GLY A 102 15.54 13.05 -2.84
N PRO A 103 15.83 12.25 -3.88
CA PRO A 103 15.01 11.12 -4.26
C PRO A 103 14.98 10.05 -3.18
N VAL A 104 13.81 9.44 -2.97
CA VAL A 104 13.58 8.43 -1.93
C VAL A 104 13.44 7.03 -2.52
N HIS A 105 13.61 6.00 -1.67
CA HIS A 105 13.19 4.63 -1.96
C HIS A 105 11.68 4.51 -1.72
N LEU A 106 10.91 4.38 -2.80
CA LEU A 106 9.44 4.40 -2.74
C LEU A 106 8.87 2.99 -2.75
N VAL A 107 8.03 2.66 -1.77
CA VAL A 107 7.46 1.32 -1.57
C VAL A 107 5.94 1.40 -1.56
N GLY A 108 5.25 0.54 -2.33
CA GLY A 108 3.79 0.52 -2.37
C GLY A 108 3.20 -0.89 -2.40
N ASN A 109 2.11 -1.10 -1.65
CA ASN A 109 1.36 -2.36 -1.65
C ASN A 109 0.01 -2.18 -2.34
N SER A 110 -0.36 -3.10 -3.24
CA SER A 110 -1.69 -3.16 -3.87
C SER A 110 -2.07 -1.85 -4.57
N LEU A 111 -3.14 -1.14 -4.14
CA LEU A 111 -3.47 0.21 -4.59
C LEU A 111 -2.29 1.17 -4.41
N GLY A 112 -1.60 1.10 -3.28
CA GLY A 112 -0.37 1.86 -3.05
C GLY A 112 0.70 1.56 -4.11
N GLY A 113 0.80 0.30 -4.56
CA GLY A 113 1.67 -0.09 -5.67
C GLY A 113 1.31 0.60 -6.99
N ALA A 114 0.01 0.74 -7.31
CA ALA A 114 -0.45 1.48 -8.48
C ALA A 114 -0.18 2.99 -8.35
N ILE A 115 -0.35 3.56 -7.14
CA ILE A 115 -0.07 4.97 -6.84
C ILE A 115 1.41 5.27 -7.02
N VAL A 116 2.31 4.49 -6.39
CA VAL A 116 3.75 4.74 -6.46
C VAL A 116 4.32 4.48 -7.86
N THR A 117 3.70 3.59 -8.64
CA THR A 117 4.01 3.43 -10.07
C THR A 117 3.67 4.71 -10.85
N THR A 118 2.53 5.32 -10.55
CA THR A 118 2.12 6.61 -11.12
C THR A 118 3.11 7.70 -10.77
N VAL A 119 3.47 7.83 -9.49
CA VAL A 119 4.45 8.81 -9.01
C VAL A 119 5.80 8.65 -9.72
N ALA A 120 6.33 7.43 -9.78
CA ALA A 120 7.62 7.15 -10.41
C ALA A 120 7.62 7.43 -11.92
N ALA A 121 6.48 7.24 -12.59
CA ALA A 121 6.33 7.55 -14.01
C ALA A 121 6.16 9.05 -14.32
N GLU A 122 5.57 9.82 -13.40
CA GLU A 122 5.31 11.26 -13.57
C GLU A 122 6.43 12.15 -13.02
N ARG A 123 7.12 11.69 -11.97
CA ARG A 123 8.15 12.43 -11.25
C ARG A 123 9.37 11.53 -10.96
N PRO A 124 10.05 11.04 -12.02
CA PRO A 124 11.18 10.12 -11.88
C PRO A 124 12.30 10.67 -11.00
N GLU A 125 12.49 12.00 -10.98
CA GLU A 125 13.52 12.69 -10.19
C GLU A 125 13.30 12.58 -8.67
N LEU A 126 12.10 12.22 -8.21
CA LEU A 126 11.77 12.03 -6.79
C LEU A 126 12.00 10.59 -6.30
N VAL A 127 12.28 9.64 -7.19
CA VAL A 127 12.30 8.21 -6.87
C VAL A 127 13.67 7.59 -7.18
N SER A 128 14.38 7.20 -6.13
CA SER A 128 15.68 6.51 -6.22
C SER A 128 15.51 5.04 -6.62
N THR A 129 14.59 4.31 -5.98
CA THR A 129 14.18 2.95 -6.36
C THR A 129 12.69 2.77 -6.11
N LEU A 130 12.06 1.87 -6.86
CA LEU A 130 10.64 1.53 -6.72
C LEU A 130 10.47 0.09 -6.28
N THR A 131 9.78 -0.14 -5.15
CA THR A 131 9.42 -1.49 -4.69
C THR A 131 7.90 -1.66 -4.68
N LEU A 132 7.43 -2.67 -5.40
CA LEU A 132 6.01 -2.99 -5.59
C LEU A 132 5.68 -4.32 -4.90
N LEU A 133 4.79 -4.27 -3.90
CA LEU A 133 4.32 -5.44 -3.18
C LEU A 133 2.89 -5.79 -3.62
N ALA A 134 2.73 -6.89 -4.35
CA ALA A 134 1.45 -7.31 -4.92
C ALA A 134 0.67 -6.14 -5.56
N PRO A 135 1.29 -5.35 -6.48
CA PRO A 135 0.69 -4.13 -7.01
C PRO A 135 -0.63 -4.41 -7.72
N ALA A 136 -1.61 -3.51 -7.55
CA ALA A 136 -2.90 -3.60 -8.23
C ALA A 136 -2.74 -3.21 -9.72
N LEU A 137 -2.22 -4.14 -10.51
CA LEU A 137 -2.06 -4.00 -11.95
C LEU A 137 -3.22 -4.65 -12.72
N PRO A 138 -3.58 -4.13 -13.90
CA PRO A 138 -4.66 -4.69 -14.72
C PRO A 138 -4.44 -6.17 -15.05
N HIS A 139 -5.42 -7.02 -14.72
CA HIS A 139 -5.43 -8.44 -15.05
C HIS A 139 -6.84 -8.90 -15.43
N PHE A 140 -6.94 -9.94 -16.25
CA PHE A 140 -8.21 -10.35 -16.86
C PHE A 140 -9.04 -11.33 -16.01
N ARG A 141 -8.59 -11.73 -14.81
CA ARG A 141 -9.34 -12.68 -13.99
C ARG A 141 -10.01 -11.96 -12.83
N LEU A 142 -11.34 -11.84 -12.92
CA LEU A 142 -12.18 -11.52 -11.78
C LEU A 142 -12.29 -12.76 -10.87
N ARG A 143 -12.05 -12.59 -9.58
CA ARG A 143 -12.17 -13.64 -8.55
C ARG A 143 -13.29 -13.29 -7.59
N ALA A 144 -13.94 -14.32 -7.04
CA ALA A 144 -15.01 -14.12 -6.06
C ALA A 144 -14.55 -13.33 -4.82
N ASP A 145 -13.27 -13.46 -4.46
CA ASP A 145 -12.63 -12.76 -3.33
C ASP A 145 -12.55 -11.22 -3.55
N GLN A 146 -12.69 -10.76 -4.81
CA GLN A 146 -12.75 -9.33 -5.17
C GLN A 146 -14.17 -8.74 -5.08
N LEU A 147 -15.15 -9.53 -4.63
CA LEU A 147 -16.55 -9.10 -4.54
C LEU A 147 -16.75 -7.74 -3.83
N PRO A 148 -16.09 -7.42 -2.69
CA PRO A 148 -16.23 -6.11 -2.05
C PRO A 148 -15.79 -4.94 -2.96
N ILE A 149 -14.74 -5.15 -3.77
CA ILE A 149 -14.25 -4.16 -4.74
C ILE A 149 -15.26 -4.01 -5.88
N LEU A 150 -15.81 -5.13 -6.38
CA LEU A 150 -16.82 -5.13 -7.42
C LEU A 150 -18.14 -4.50 -6.96
N LEU A 151 -18.55 -4.72 -5.71
CA LEU A 151 -19.69 -4.04 -5.11
C LEU A 151 -19.50 -2.51 -5.07
N GLY A 152 -18.27 -2.05 -4.96
CA GLY A 152 -17.93 -0.63 -5.07
C GLY A 152 -18.32 0.01 -6.42
N LEU A 153 -18.48 -0.78 -7.48
CA LEU A 153 -18.92 -0.28 -8.79
C LEU A 153 -20.43 -0.02 -8.87
N LEU A 154 -21.21 -0.52 -7.90
CA LEU A 154 -22.67 -0.33 -7.89
C LEU A 154 -23.07 1.10 -7.49
N PRO A 155 -24.22 1.62 -8.00
CA PRO A 155 -24.81 2.84 -7.47
C PRO A 155 -25.06 2.70 -5.95
N ASN A 156 -24.82 3.79 -5.20
CA ASN A 156 -24.96 3.82 -3.73
C ASN A 156 -24.09 2.80 -2.96
N ALA A 157 -23.01 2.31 -3.55
CA ALA A 157 -22.08 1.38 -2.93
C ALA A 157 -21.59 1.83 -1.53
N PRO A 158 -21.24 3.11 -1.27
CA PRO A 158 -20.81 3.54 0.07
C PRO A 158 -21.85 3.20 1.13
N ARG A 159 -23.11 3.50 0.93
CA ARG A 159 -24.20 3.19 1.88
C ARG A 159 -24.43 1.68 2.05
N LEU A 160 -24.28 0.92 0.97
CA LEU A 160 -24.40 -0.54 1.03
C LEU A 160 -23.27 -1.16 1.85
N LEU A 161 -22.03 -0.72 1.63
CA LEU A 161 -20.85 -1.20 2.37
C LEU A 161 -20.92 -0.76 3.85
N GLU A 162 -21.35 0.44 4.13
CA GLU A 162 -21.58 0.90 5.50
C GLU A 162 -22.58 0.01 6.24
N ARG A 163 -23.72 -0.32 5.62
CA ARG A 163 -24.74 -1.18 6.22
C ARG A 163 -24.29 -2.62 6.40
N THR A 164 -23.46 -3.14 5.51
CA THR A 164 -23.06 -4.57 5.52
C THR A 164 -21.76 -4.80 6.27
N LEU A 165 -20.72 -4.05 5.95
CA LEU A 165 -19.41 -4.16 6.60
C LEU A 165 -19.30 -3.27 7.83
N GLY A 166 -19.88 -2.06 7.80
CA GLY A 166 -19.91 -1.13 8.92
C GLY A 166 -20.65 -1.68 10.14
N ALA A 167 -21.67 -2.50 9.95
CA ALA A 167 -22.41 -3.17 11.04
C ALA A 167 -21.58 -4.25 11.78
N LYS A 168 -20.46 -4.71 11.21
CA LYS A 168 -19.58 -5.69 11.86
C LYS A 168 -18.69 -5.01 12.90
N SER A 169 -18.32 -5.74 13.97
CA SER A 169 -17.34 -5.25 14.93
C SER A 169 -15.96 -5.01 14.26
N ALA A 170 -15.14 -4.15 14.87
CA ALA A 170 -13.79 -3.87 14.36
C ALA A 170 -12.94 -5.15 14.30
N GLU A 171 -13.04 -6.00 15.31
CA GLU A 171 -12.36 -7.30 15.38
C GLU A 171 -12.72 -8.17 14.19
N ARG A 172 -14.03 -8.33 13.93
CA ARG A 172 -14.50 -9.17 12.84
C ARG A 172 -14.04 -8.64 11.48
N ARG A 173 -14.08 -7.33 11.27
CA ARG A 173 -13.58 -6.71 10.03
C ARG A 173 -12.09 -6.95 9.84
N VAL A 174 -11.29 -6.79 10.91
CA VAL A 174 -9.85 -7.05 10.88
C VAL A 174 -9.56 -8.52 10.59
N ASP A 175 -10.26 -9.46 11.26
CA ASP A 175 -10.06 -10.89 11.06
C ASP A 175 -10.40 -11.33 9.63
N GLU A 176 -11.53 -10.87 9.10
CA GLU A 176 -11.94 -11.15 7.72
C GLU A 176 -10.93 -10.58 6.72
N MET A 177 -10.45 -9.34 6.93
CA MET A 177 -9.47 -8.70 6.07
C MET A 177 -8.11 -9.41 6.13
N MET A 178 -7.62 -9.73 7.33
CA MET A 178 -6.36 -10.47 7.49
C MET A 178 -6.48 -11.87 6.88
N SER A 179 -7.59 -12.56 7.08
CA SER A 179 -7.84 -13.88 6.45
C SER A 179 -7.87 -13.81 4.92
N LEU A 180 -8.33 -12.70 4.34
CA LEU A 180 -8.32 -12.48 2.90
C LEU A 180 -6.91 -12.19 2.37
N CYS A 181 -6.14 -11.37 3.11
CA CYS A 181 -4.84 -10.86 2.66
C CYS A 181 -3.67 -11.83 2.94
N PHE A 182 -3.74 -12.65 4.00
CA PHE A 182 -2.67 -13.57 4.34
C PHE A 182 -2.84 -14.91 3.62
N GLY A 183 -1.75 -15.47 3.12
CA GLY A 183 -1.70 -16.83 2.59
C GLY A 183 -1.76 -17.87 3.72
N ASP A 184 -1.13 -17.56 4.85
CA ASP A 184 -1.09 -18.35 6.06
C ASP A 184 -1.45 -17.50 7.29
N THR A 185 -2.68 -17.66 7.79
CA THR A 185 -3.19 -16.89 8.94
C THR A 185 -2.45 -17.19 10.25
N SER A 186 -1.70 -18.28 10.34
CA SER A 186 -0.87 -18.59 11.52
C SER A 186 0.31 -17.59 11.69
N ARG A 187 0.62 -16.85 10.63
CA ARG A 187 1.66 -15.80 10.63
C ARG A 187 1.16 -14.43 11.08
N ILE A 188 -0.14 -14.30 11.36
CA ILE A 188 -0.69 -13.04 11.87
C ILE A 188 -0.06 -12.74 13.24
N ASN A 189 0.66 -11.62 13.32
CA ASN A 189 1.22 -11.15 14.57
C ASN A 189 0.08 -10.62 15.47
N PRO A 190 -0.12 -11.17 16.69
CA PRO A 190 -1.20 -10.78 17.59
C PRO A 190 -1.17 -9.27 17.95
N GLN A 191 0.02 -8.68 18.10
CA GLN A 191 0.16 -7.26 18.39
C GLN A 191 -0.30 -6.41 17.20
N ARG A 192 0.09 -6.77 15.97
CA ARG A 192 -0.35 -6.07 14.75
C ARG A 192 -1.87 -6.18 14.54
N ARG A 193 -2.44 -7.35 14.88
CA ARG A 193 -3.90 -7.51 14.90
C ARG A 193 -4.55 -6.57 15.91
N ALA A 194 -4.03 -6.48 17.12
CA ALA A 194 -4.58 -5.59 18.15
C ALA A 194 -4.46 -4.10 17.76
N GLU A 195 -3.33 -3.69 17.19
CA GLU A 195 -3.15 -2.34 16.63
C GLU A 195 -4.16 -2.06 15.51
N ALA A 196 -4.34 -2.98 14.55
CA ALA A 196 -5.32 -2.85 13.49
C ALA A 196 -6.75 -2.71 14.03
N VAL A 197 -7.13 -3.47 15.05
CA VAL A 197 -8.45 -3.34 15.71
C VAL A 197 -8.61 -1.95 16.34
N THR A 198 -7.59 -1.46 17.03
CA THR A 198 -7.60 -0.13 17.64
C THR A 198 -7.78 0.96 16.59
N GLU A 199 -7.03 0.92 15.50
CA GLU A 199 -7.15 1.87 14.40
C GLU A 199 -8.52 1.79 13.71
N HIS A 200 -9.06 0.58 13.52
CA HIS A 200 -10.41 0.42 12.98
C HIS A 200 -11.50 0.99 13.87
N ARG A 201 -11.33 0.96 15.20
CA ARG A 201 -12.26 1.59 16.13
C ARG A 201 -12.17 3.11 16.08
N LEU A 202 -10.95 3.67 16.03
CA LEU A 202 -10.73 5.12 15.97
C LEU A 202 -11.37 5.75 14.74
N ARG A 203 -11.31 5.07 13.60
CA ARG A 203 -11.87 5.58 12.33
C ARG A 203 -13.34 5.24 12.09
N ALA A 204 -13.95 4.39 12.92
CA ALA A 204 -15.31 3.88 12.67
C ALA A 204 -16.40 4.96 12.58
N GLY A 205 -16.14 6.18 13.11
CA GLY A 205 -17.06 7.32 13.03
C GLY A 205 -16.74 8.35 11.95
N LEU A 206 -15.69 8.12 11.14
CA LEU A 206 -15.30 9.08 10.11
C LEU A 206 -16.24 8.96 8.89
N PRO A 207 -16.87 10.05 8.45
CA PRO A 207 -17.95 10.00 7.46
C PRO A 207 -17.47 9.61 6.05
N HIS A 208 -16.20 9.85 5.73
CA HIS A 208 -15.63 9.69 4.39
C HIS A 208 -15.07 8.30 4.07
N ILE A 209 -15.04 7.37 5.05
CA ILE A 209 -14.33 6.08 4.87
C ILE A 209 -14.88 5.25 3.72
N TRP A 210 -16.20 5.16 3.62
CA TRP A 210 -16.84 4.33 2.60
C TRP A 210 -16.79 4.99 1.23
N GLU A 211 -16.90 6.32 1.18
CA GLU A 211 -16.69 7.10 -0.04
C GLU A 211 -15.26 6.95 -0.54
N ALA A 212 -14.27 7.12 0.33
CA ALA A 212 -12.86 6.95 -0.01
C ALA A 212 -12.57 5.55 -0.55
N PHE A 213 -13.11 4.50 0.10
CA PHE A 213 -12.93 3.12 -0.35
C PHE A 213 -13.54 2.91 -1.75
N VAL A 214 -14.77 3.36 -1.97
CA VAL A 214 -15.50 3.15 -3.22
C VAL A 214 -14.88 3.97 -4.35
N GLU A 215 -14.62 5.25 -4.13
CA GLU A 215 -14.09 6.12 -5.18
C GLU A 215 -12.64 5.78 -5.54
N SER A 216 -11.82 5.34 -4.57
CA SER A 216 -10.49 4.81 -4.88
C SER A 216 -10.57 3.52 -5.71
N SER A 217 -11.53 2.63 -5.41
CA SER A 217 -11.76 1.42 -6.22
C SER A 217 -12.17 1.76 -7.65
N ARG A 218 -13.06 2.74 -7.82
CA ARG A 218 -13.50 3.25 -9.13
C ARG A 218 -12.37 3.95 -9.88
N GLY A 219 -11.61 4.77 -9.16
CA GLY A 219 -10.43 5.46 -9.67
C GLY A 219 -9.41 4.45 -10.23
N LEU A 220 -9.07 3.43 -9.47
CA LEU A 220 -8.20 2.35 -9.91
C LEU A 220 -8.76 1.63 -11.15
N GLY A 221 -10.07 1.33 -11.17
CA GLY A 221 -10.73 0.66 -12.29
C GLY A 221 -10.61 1.42 -13.63
N ARG A 222 -10.62 2.75 -13.60
CA ARG A 222 -10.42 3.58 -14.80
C ARG A 222 -9.03 3.38 -15.42
N HIS A 223 -8.01 3.12 -14.61
CA HIS A 223 -6.64 2.88 -15.05
C HIS A 223 -6.40 1.43 -15.52
N PHE A 224 -7.42 0.58 -15.44
CA PHE A 224 -7.39 -0.79 -15.98
C PHE A 224 -7.83 -0.85 -17.44
N LEU A 225 -8.36 0.24 -18.00
CA LEU A 225 -8.84 0.29 -19.38
C LEU A 225 -7.66 0.41 -20.36
N PRO A 226 -7.46 -0.54 -21.28
CA PRO A 226 -6.23 -0.64 -22.08
C PRO A 226 -6.09 0.44 -23.17
N TRP A 227 -7.17 1.19 -23.47
CA TRP A 227 -7.20 2.28 -24.44
C TRP A 227 -7.11 3.68 -23.81
N GLY A 228 -6.95 3.77 -22.52
CA GLY A 228 -6.75 5.04 -21.81
C GLY A 228 -5.27 5.46 -21.79
N GLU A 229 -5.00 6.76 -21.90
CA GLU A 229 -3.65 7.32 -21.74
C GLU A 229 -3.03 6.95 -20.38
N ASN A 230 -3.90 6.83 -19.38
CA ASN A 230 -3.56 6.51 -18.00
C ASN A 230 -3.51 5.00 -17.68
N TYR A 231 -3.44 4.15 -18.69
CA TYR A 231 -3.36 2.70 -18.49
C TYR A 231 -2.10 2.32 -17.68
N LEU A 232 -2.28 1.63 -16.56
CA LEU A 232 -1.20 1.39 -15.60
C LEU A 232 0.01 0.63 -16.18
N TRP A 233 -0.19 -0.22 -17.17
CA TRP A 233 0.94 -0.87 -17.84
C TRP A 233 1.82 0.12 -18.62
N ASN A 234 1.21 1.17 -19.21
CA ASN A 234 1.97 2.21 -19.90
C ASN A 234 2.71 3.10 -18.90
N ARG A 235 2.16 3.30 -17.70
CA ARG A 235 2.87 4.01 -16.61
C ARG A 235 4.05 3.19 -16.11
N LEU A 236 3.86 1.89 -15.88
CA LEU A 236 4.95 1.00 -15.44
C LEU A 236 6.10 0.94 -16.44
N ASP A 237 5.79 0.93 -17.75
CA ASP A 237 6.79 0.95 -18.84
C ASP A 237 7.62 2.25 -18.87
N ARG A 238 7.10 3.34 -18.32
CA ARG A 238 7.77 4.65 -18.24
C ARG A 238 8.58 4.86 -16.96
N VAL A 239 8.60 3.90 -16.04
CA VAL A 239 9.36 4.02 -14.80
C VAL A 239 10.85 3.90 -15.11
N GLU A 240 11.63 4.94 -14.75
CA GLU A 240 13.08 5.00 -14.97
C GLU A 240 13.86 4.41 -13.79
N ALA A 241 13.31 4.51 -12.58
CA ALA A 241 13.96 3.99 -11.38
C ALA A 241 14.08 2.46 -11.41
N PRO A 242 15.14 1.87 -10.83
CA PRO A 242 15.21 0.41 -10.63
C PRO A 242 13.95 -0.11 -9.93
N VAL A 243 13.37 -1.23 -10.42
CA VAL A 243 12.12 -1.79 -9.91
C VAL A 243 12.34 -3.17 -9.29
N LEU A 244 11.86 -3.35 -8.05
CA LEU A 244 11.65 -4.65 -7.42
C LEU A 244 10.14 -4.91 -7.30
N CYS A 245 9.65 -6.03 -7.82
CA CYS A 245 8.26 -6.42 -7.67
C CYS A 245 8.14 -7.75 -6.95
N ILE A 246 7.35 -7.82 -5.87
CA ILE A 246 7.18 -9.01 -5.02
C ILE A 246 5.71 -9.45 -5.04
N PHE A 247 5.46 -10.71 -5.39
CA PHE A 247 4.14 -11.35 -5.33
C PHE A 247 4.13 -12.54 -4.38
N GLY A 248 2.95 -12.89 -3.88
CA GLY A 248 2.73 -14.12 -3.12
C GLY A 248 1.96 -15.16 -3.95
N THR A 249 2.34 -16.46 -3.89
CA THR A 249 1.64 -17.51 -4.65
C THR A 249 0.21 -17.77 -4.18
N LEU A 250 -0.13 -17.38 -2.93
CA LEU A 250 -1.47 -17.53 -2.34
C LEU A 250 -2.27 -16.21 -2.31
N ASP A 251 -1.82 -15.20 -3.07
CA ASP A 251 -2.56 -13.94 -3.19
C ASP A 251 -3.94 -14.19 -3.83
N ARG A 252 -4.99 -13.77 -3.11
CA ARG A 252 -6.40 -13.91 -3.51
C ARG A 252 -6.93 -12.67 -4.21
N LEU A 253 -6.25 -11.53 -4.10
CA LEU A 253 -6.68 -10.23 -4.63
C LEU A 253 -6.00 -9.88 -5.95
N VAL A 254 -4.70 -10.14 -6.07
CA VAL A 254 -3.94 -9.96 -7.30
C VAL A 254 -3.46 -11.33 -7.81
N ASP A 255 -3.73 -11.66 -9.06
CA ASP A 255 -3.28 -12.93 -9.65
C ASP A 255 -1.75 -12.90 -9.82
N PRO A 256 -0.97 -13.75 -9.12
CA PRO A 256 0.49 -13.76 -9.24
C PRO A 256 0.99 -14.09 -10.66
N LYS A 257 0.13 -14.56 -11.55
CA LYS A 257 0.45 -14.77 -12.97
C LYS A 257 0.82 -13.48 -13.70
N VAL A 258 0.42 -12.31 -13.19
CA VAL A 258 0.85 -11.02 -13.74
C VAL A 258 2.36 -10.79 -13.61
N ALA A 259 3.03 -11.52 -12.71
CA ALA A 259 4.48 -11.43 -12.49
C ALA A 259 5.30 -11.58 -13.79
N GLY A 260 4.90 -12.52 -14.68
CA GLY A 260 5.55 -12.68 -15.97
C GLY A 260 5.41 -11.46 -16.89
N ARG A 261 4.25 -10.82 -16.88
CA ARG A 261 4.06 -9.56 -17.65
C ARG A 261 4.85 -8.42 -17.03
N VAL A 262 4.88 -8.31 -15.69
CA VAL A 262 5.70 -7.30 -15.00
C VAL A 262 7.16 -7.46 -15.41
N ALA A 263 7.72 -8.67 -15.34
CA ALA A 263 9.11 -8.94 -15.71
C ALA A 263 9.45 -8.53 -17.16
N ASN A 264 8.48 -8.63 -18.08
CA ASN A 264 8.65 -8.19 -19.46
C ASN A 264 8.48 -6.67 -19.65
N THR A 265 7.81 -5.98 -18.70
CA THR A 265 7.53 -4.54 -18.81
C THR A 265 8.64 -3.72 -18.14
N ILE A 266 9.11 -4.14 -16.97
CA ILE A 266 10.18 -3.44 -16.24
C ILE A 266 11.54 -3.80 -16.85
N GLY A 267 12.09 -2.93 -17.67
CA GLY A 267 13.37 -3.15 -18.37
C GLY A 267 14.56 -3.35 -17.40
N GLY A 268 14.87 -4.61 -17.07
CA GLY A 268 15.97 -4.95 -16.15
C GLY A 268 15.62 -4.96 -14.65
N GLY A 269 14.35 -4.78 -14.28
CA GLY A 269 13.90 -4.90 -12.89
C GLY A 269 13.80 -6.37 -12.42
N THR A 270 13.73 -6.54 -11.11
CA THR A 270 13.64 -7.86 -10.46
C THR A 270 12.20 -8.19 -10.05
N VAL A 271 11.76 -9.41 -10.39
CA VAL A 271 10.46 -9.94 -9.96
C VAL A 271 10.66 -11.19 -9.10
N VAL A 272 10.08 -11.16 -7.89
CA VAL A 272 10.15 -12.26 -6.92
C VAL A 272 8.74 -12.77 -6.64
N VAL A 273 8.55 -14.11 -6.69
CA VAL A 273 7.28 -14.75 -6.30
C VAL A 273 7.52 -15.61 -5.06
N LEU A 274 6.93 -15.21 -3.93
CA LEU A 274 7.13 -15.86 -2.64
C LEU A 274 6.14 -17.03 -2.46
N PRO A 275 6.63 -18.25 -2.26
CA PRO A 275 5.77 -19.42 -2.06
C PRO A 275 5.03 -19.36 -0.72
N GLY A 276 3.73 -19.69 -0.73
CA GLY A 276 2.91 -19.75 0.48
C GLY A 276 2.63 -18.39 1.14
N VAL A 277 2.79 -17.29 0.41
CA VAL A 277 2.55 -15.91 0.88
C VAL A 277 1.33 -15.34 0.17
N GLY A 278 0.56 -14.50 0.88
CA GLY A 278 -0.64 -13.83 0.37
C GLY A 278 -0.37 -12.44 -0.20
N HIS A 279 -1.38 -11.58 -0.06
CA HIS A 279 -1.45 -10.24 -0.66
C HIS A 279 -0.62 -9.17 0.06
N THR A 280 -0.29 -9.39 1.33
CA THR A 280 0.45 -8.41 2.16
C THR A 280 1.77 -8.98 2.66
N PRO A 281 2.75 -9.23 1.75
CA PRO A 281 4.02 -9.86 2.11
C PRO A 281 4.79 -9.08 3.18
N GLN A 282 4.67 -7.74 3.24
CA GLN A 282 5.27 -6.89 4.26
C GLN A 282 4.74 -7.16 5.68
N MET A 283 3.53 -7.71 5.80
CA MET A 283 2.94 -8.08 7.10
C MET A 283 3.13 -9.57 7.40
N GLU A 284 3.09 -10.41 6.38
CA GLU A 284 3.12 -11.86 6.52
C GLU A 284 4.55 -12.43 6.69
N VAL A 285 5.50 -11.86 5.94
CA VAL A 285 6.92 -12.28 5.94
C VAL A 285 7.86 -11.07 5.93
N PRO A 286 7.73 -10.15 6.91
CA PRO A 286 8.43 -8.85 6.90
C PRO A 286 9.95 -8.98 6.80
N VAL A 287 10.57 -9.97 7.42
CA VAL A 287 12.02 -10.20 7.38
C VAL A 287 12.49 -10.58 5.96
N THR A 288 11.69 -11.35 5.23
CA THR A 288 12.01 -11.70 3.84
C THR A 288 11.89 -10.49 2.93
N VAL A 289 10.81 -9.70 3.09
CA VAL A 289 10.60 -8.45 2.34
C VAL A 289 11.71 -7.45 2.64
N ASP A 290 12.10 -7.30 3.92
CA ASP A 290 13.18 -6.41 4.35
C ASP A 290 14.52 -6.75 3.67
N ARG A 291 14.87 -8.04 3.60
CA ARG A 291 16.12 -8.47 2.94
C ARG A 291 16.11 -8.17 1.43
N LEU A 292 14.97 -8.40 0.77
CA LEU A 292 14.83 -8.10 -0.65
C LEU A 292 14.88 -6.58 -0.91
N LEU A 293 14.17 -5.80 -0.08
CA LEU A 293 14.20 -4.34 -0.16
C LEU A 293 15.62 -3.79 0.07
N ASP A 294 16.33 -4.31 1.08
CA ASP A 294 17.70 -3.90 1.37
C ASP A 294 18.66 -4.20 0.21
N ALA A 295 18.60 -5.42 -0.34
CA ALA A 295 19.40 -5.81 -1.50
C ALA A 295 19.09 -4.95 -2.73
N HIS A 296 17.80 -4.58 -2.93
CA HIS A 296 17.37 -3.69 -3.99
C HIS A 296 17.90 -2.27 -3.83
N ILE A 297 17.79 -1.70 -2.63
CA ILE A 297 18.33 -0.37 -2.29
C ILE A 297 19.84 -0.30 -2.52
N LEU A 298 20.56 -1.38 -2.22
CA LEU A 298 22.01 -1.47 -2.40
C LEU A 298 22.45 -1.82 -3.83
N GLY A 299 21.51 -1.97 -4.78
CA GLY A 299 21.81 -2.34 -6.16
C GLY A 299 22.38 -3.74 -6.34
N GLN A 300 21.96 -4.69 -5.47
CA GLN A 300 22.43 -6.08 -5.46
C GLN A 300 21.44 -7.07 -6.10
N LEU A 301 20.31 -6.57 -6.63
CA LEU A 301 19.29 -7.36 -7.32
C LEU A 301 19.20 -7.01 -8.81
#